data_1a8c78d79a5b5b89e8c56ca9f42c730d
#
_entry.id   1a8c78d79a5b5b89e8c56ca9f42c730d
#
_cell.length_a   1.000
_cell.length_b   1.000
_cell.length_c   1.000
_cell.angle_alpha   90.00
_cell.angle_beta   90.00
_cell.angle_gamma   90.00
#
_symmetry.space_group_name_H-M   'P 1'
#
loop_
_entity.id
_entity.type
_entity.pdbx_description
1 polymer ?
#
loop_
_entity_poly.entity_id
_entity_poly.type
_entity_poly.pdbx_seq_one_letter_code
_entity_poly.pdbx_strand_id
1 'polypeptide(L)'
;QTPNQLKFYDGTSWIRTAPESSLPTFATANAGQYVRVNGAGTALEYGNVDLTSVIPVNQKGVASGVATLDATGRLPSAQLPETLATDSIYEKFSGTLTAGNLVMKRVFKQVVRIDGISVKLASGTCDIQLTVNGSAVTSISPATFAASSTINEQTLGTTATVTANTNSQEIGINVSNVATPVDLEVTMAVSILSS
;
A
#
# COMPACT_ATOMS: atom_id res chain seq x y z
N GLN A 1 23.07 -29.33 61.27
CA GLN A 1 22.10 -28.30 60.84
C GLN A 1 22.16 -28.20 59.35
N THR A 2 21.11 -28.57 58.66
CA THR A 2 20.94 -28.27 57.23
C THR A 2 20.67 -26.75 57.12
N PRO A 3 21.58 -25.98 56.55
CA PRO A 3 21.40 -24.54 56.47
C PRO A 3 20.33 -24.16 55.43
N ASN A 4 19.59 -23.14 55.75
CA ASN A 4 18.74 -22.34 54.84
C ASN A 4 17.50 -23.00 54.21
N GLN A 5 16.72 -23.72 55.00
CA GLN A 5 15.35 -24.08 54.56
C GLN A 5 14.35 -23.03 55.04
N LEU A 6 13.68 -22.39 54.14
CA LEU A 6 12.54 -21.54 54.45
C LEU A 6 11.43 -22.41 55.03
N LYS A 7 10.93 -22.05 56.18
CA LYS A 7 9.80 -22.72 56.85
C LYS A 7 8.76 -21.68 57.15
N PHE A 8 7.49 -22.05 57.04
CA PHE A 8 6.40 -21.25 57.54
C PHE A 8 5.66 -22.01 58.65
N TYR A 9 5.10 -21.28 59.62
CA TYR A 9 4.30 -21.85 60.69
C TYR A 9 2.84 -21.82 60.28
N ASP A 10 2.16 -22.98 60.24
CA ASP A 10 0.77 -23.11 59.83
C ASP A 10 -0.23 -22.95 61.00
N GLY A 11 0.25 -22.59 62.18
CA GLY A 11 -0.50 -22.49 63.41
C GLY A 11 -0.34 -23.72 64.31
N THR A 12 0.21 -24.82 63.83
CA THR A 12 0.40 -26.07 64.56
C THR A 12 1.86 -26.54 64.51
N SER A 13 2.50 -26.45 63.36
CA SER A 13 3.87 -26.91 63.10
C SER A 13 4.62 -26.05 62.09
N TRP A 14 5.98 -26.19 62.13
CA TRP A 14 6.83 -25.55 61.11
C TRP A 14 6.89 -26.41 59.86
N ILE A 15 6.23 -25.98 58.80
CA ILE A 15 6.21 -26.66 57.53
C ILE A 15 7.34 -26.14 56.65
N ARG A 16 8.01 -27.04 55.93
CA ARG A 16 8.99 -26.68 54.91
C ARG A 16 8.23 -26.23 53.69
N THR A 17 8.61 -25.09 53.13
CA THR A 17 7.96 -24.56 51.95
C THR A 17 8.22 -25.39 50.73
N ALA A 18 9.41 -25.88 50.51
CA ALA A 18 9.81 -26.88 49.52
C ALA A 18 11.23 -27.35 49.81
N PRO A 19 11.62 -28.61 49.59
CA PRO A 19 13.02 -28.97 49.57
C PRO A 19 13.73 -28.17 48.47
N GLU A 20 14.96 -27.72 48.77
CA GLU A 20 15.79 -26.96 47.82
C GLU A 20 15.98 -27.73 46.49
N SER A 21 15.91 -29.08 46.57
CA SER A 21 15.93 -29.97 45.40
C SER A 21 14.67 -29.96 44.55
N SER A 22 13.58 -29.31 44.97
CA SER A 22 12.34 -29.19 44.18
C SER A 22 12.33 -27.94 43.29
N LEU A 23 13.28 -27.03 43.49
CA LEU A 23 13.44 -25.90 42.55
C LEU A 23 14.32 -26.31 41.38
N PRO A 24 14.00 -25.94 40.18
CA PRO A 24 14.85 -26.17 39.04
C PRO A 24 16.23 -25.54 39.22
N THR A 25 17.30 -26.30 38.96
CA THR A 25 18.68 -25.78 39.07
C THR A 25 18.94 -24.77 37.96
N PHE A 26 19.35 -23.56 38.33
CA PHE A 26 19.73 -22.55 37.35
C PHE A 26 21.04 -22.95 36.68
N ALA A 27 21.01 -23.08 35.38
CA ALA A 27 22.16 -23.35 34.52
C ALA A 27 22.15 -22.42 33.30
N THR A 28 23.32 -22.22 32.70
CA THR A 28 23.44 -21.40 31.49
C THR A 28 22.56 -21.91 30.36
N ALA A 29 22.35 -23.23 30.30
CA ALA A 29 21.43 -23.85 29.31
C ALA A 29 19.96 -23.43 29.46
N ASN A 30 19.59 -22.86 30.64
CA ASN A 30 18.22 -22.38 30.89
C ASN A 30 18.09 -20.87 30.66
N ALA A 31 19.13 -20.21 30.14
CA ALA A 31 19.06 -18.79 29.81
C ALA A 31 17.94 -18.52 28.79
N GLY A 32 17.09 -17.55 29.10
CA GLY A 32 15.94 -17.21 28.25
C GLY A 32 14.67 -18.07 28.53
N GLN A 33 14.74 -19.02 29.45
CA GLN A 33 13.57 -19.79 29.89
C GLN A 33 12.96 -19.18 31.17
N TYR A 34 11.67 -19.39 31.34
CA TYR A 34 10.96 -19.03 32.58
C TYR A 34 10.57 -20.28 33.35
N VAL A 35 10.46 -20.13 34.68
CA VAL A 35 9.99 -21.21 35.57
C VAL A 35 8.47 -21.24 35.52
N ARG A 36 7.90 -22.42 35.29
CA ARG A 36 6.46 -22.66 35.27
C ARG A 36 6.10 -23.92 36.04
N VAL A 37 4.85 -24.04 36.40
CA VAL A 37 4.30 -25.33 36.88
C VAL A 37 4.15 -26.26 35.67
N ASN A 38 4.57 -27.52 35.76
CA ASN A 38 4.40 -28.50 34.70
C ASN A 38 2.92 -28.75 34.42
N GLY A 39 2.61 -29.38 33.26
CA GLY A 39 1.25 -29.62 32.83
C GLY A 39 0.41 -30.50 33.77
N ALA A 40 1.04 -31.26 34.66
CA ALA A 40 0.39 -32.07 35.69
C ALA A 40 0.15 -31.30 37.01
N GLY A 41 0.65 -30.10 37.16
CA GLY A 41 0.50 -29.29 38.37
C GLY A 41 1.34 -29.79 39.56
N THR A 42 2.34 -30.64 39.35
CA THR A 42 3.06 -31.37 40.41
C THR A 42 4.48 -30.90 40.66
N ALA A 43 5.08 -30.16 39.75
CA ALA A 43 6.47 -29.68 39.87
C ALA A 43 6.70 -28.37 39.12
N LEU A 44 7.77 -27.67 39.49
CA LEU A 44 8.30 -26.54 38.76
C LEU A 44 9.28 -27.05 37.67
N GLU A 45 9.16 -26.50 36.49
CA GLU A 45 10.04 -26.80 35.36
C GLU A 45 10.43 -25.53 34.61
N TYR A 46 11.49 -25.60 33.80
CA TYR A 46 11.81 -24.54 32.86
C TYR A 46 10.96 -24.69 31.61
N GLY A 47 10.33 -23.61 31.18
CA GLY A 47 9.57 -23.52 29.96
C GLY A 47 10.15 -22.49 28.99
N ASN A 48 10.06 -22.78 27.72
CA ASN A 48 10.35 -21.78 26.70
C ASN A 48 9.14 -20.84 26.56
N VAL A 49 9.41 -19.56 26.33
CA VAL A 49 8.37 -18.64 25.91
C VAL A 49 7.86 -19.14 24.56
N ASP A 50 6.56 -19.43 24.47
CA ASP A 50 5.94 -19.73 23.20
C ASP A 50 5.87 -18.45 22.36
N LEU A 51 6.79 -18.33 21.43
CA LEU A 51 6.85 -17.20 20.50
C LEU A 51 6.06 -17.44 19.22
N THR A 52 5.32 -18.55 19.12
CA THR A 52 4.53 -18.85 17.89
C THR A 52 3.41 -17.85 17.68
N SER A 53 2.91 -17.24 18.75
CA SER A 53 1.91 -16.17 18.73
C SER A 53 2.52 -14.76 18.71
N VAL A 54 3.84 -14.64 18.85
CA VAL A 54 4.57 -13.36 18.84
C VAL A 54 5.18 -13.16 17.45
N ILE A 55 5.07 -11.95 16.94
CA ILE A 55 5.66 -11.62 15.65
C ILE A 55 7.18 -11.50 15.80
N PRO A 56 7.98 -12.43 15.25
CA PRO A 56 9.43 -12.35 15.29
C PRO A 56 9.96 -11.07 14.61
N VAL A 57 11.07 -10.55 15.13
CA VAL A 57 11.68 -9.31 14.58
C VAL A 57 12.00 -9.45 13.08
N ASN A 58 12.42 -10.65 12.64
CA ASN A 58 12.72 -10.93 11.24
C ASN A 58 11.51 -10.99 10.30
N GLN A 59 10.29 -10.94 10.84
CA GLN A 59 9.04 -10.85 10.06
C GLN A 59 8.51 -9.41 9.98
N LYS A 60 9.17 -8.45 10.62
CA LYS A 60 8.74 -7.05 10.60
C LYS A 60 9.30 -6.34 9.37
N GLY A 61 8.44 -5.75 8.57
CA GLY A 61 8.84 -4.95 7.40
C GLY A 61 9.46 -5.72 6.24
N VAL A 62 9.25 -7.03 6.15
CA VAL A 62 9.73 -7.89 5.07
C VAL A 62 8.58 -8.45 4.23
N ALA A 63 8.89 -8.97 3.05
CA ALA A 63 7.90 -9.65 2.20
C ALA A 63 7.24 -10.81 2.94
N SER A 64 5.92 -10.92 2.84
CA SER A 64 5.07 -11.90 3.55
C SER A 64 5.12 -11.81 5.10
N GLY A 65 5.71 -10.75 5.63
CA GLY A 65 5.74 -10.45 7.05
C GLY A 65 4.64 -9.47 7.48
N VAL A 66 4.86 -8.82 8.61
CA VAL A 66 3.98 -7.77 9.12
C VAL A 66 4.55 -6.40 8.83
N ALA A 67 3.69 -5.49 8.44
CA ALA A 67 4.06 -4.11 8.24
C ALA A 67 4.48 -3.45 9.56
N THR A 68 5.50 -2.59 9.50
CA THR A 68 5.93 -1.77 10.63
C THR A 68 5.49 -0.33 10.43
N LEU A 69 5.20 0.37 11.51
CA LEU A 69 4.93 1.79 11.47
C LEU A 69 6.24 2.58 11.50
N ASP A 70 6.24 3.75 10.86
CA ASP A 70 7.33 4.71 10.96
C ASP A 70 7.35 5.44 12.33
N ALA A 71 8.31 6.35 12.51
CA ALA A 71 8.43 7.11 13.75
C ALA A 71 7.22 8.02 14.07
N THR A 72 6.35 8.26 13.09
CA THR A 72 5.12 9.04 13.24
C THR A 72 3.87 8.19 13.41
N GLY A 73 4.03 6.86 13.49
CA GLY A 73 2.93 5.90 13.64
C GLY A 73 2.17 5.62 12.35
N ARG A 74 2.76 5.88 11.18
CA ARG A 74 2.18 5.62 9.86
C ARG A 74 2.85 4.45 9.18
N LEU A 75 2.11 3.83 8.26
CA LEU A 75 2.66 2.78 7.41
C LEU A 75 3.59 3.42 6.36
N PRO A 76 4.87 3.02 6.28
CA PRO A 76 5.79 3.51 5.25
C PRO A 76 5.27 3.21 3.84
N SER A 77 5.46 4.14 2.90
CA SER A 77 5.03 3.97 1.50
C SER A 77 5.66 2.73 0.84
N ALA A 78 6.88 2.38 1.21
CA ALA A 78 7.56 1.17 0.71
C ALA A 78 6.87 -0.15 1.09
N GLN A 79 5.96 -0.13 2.07
CA GLN A 79 5.17 -1.29 2.51
C GLN A 79 3.74 -1.28 1.96
N LEU A 80 3.40 -0.25 1.19
CA LEU A 80 2.12 -0.16 0.48
C LEU A 80 2.24 -0.82 -0.90
N PRO A 81 1.15 -1.36 -1.46
CA PRO A 81 1.15 -1.76 -2.86
C PRO A 81 1.44 -0.55 -3.75
N GLU A 82 2.11 -0.77 -4.89
CA GLU A 82 2.39 0.30 -5.86
C GLU A 82 1.12 1.06 -6.25
N THR A 83 0.03 0.33 -6.45
CA THR A 83 -1.29 0.90 -6.74
C THR A 83 -2.18 0.82 -5.51
N LEU A 84 -2.56 1.98 -4.96
CA LEU A 84 -3.46 2.07 -3.80
C LEU A 84 -4.93 1.94 -4.19
N ALA A 85 -5.29 2.46 -5.35
CA ALA A 85 -6.64 2.40 -5.89
C ALA A 85 -6.63 2.62 -7.40
N THR A 86 -7.71 2.19 -8.05
CA THR A 86 -7.99 2.52 -9.46
C THR A 86 -9.20 3.44 -9.51
N ASP A 87 -9.21 4.38 -10.44
CA ASP A 87 -10.31 5.32 -10.66
C ASP A 87 -10.41 5.62 -12.16
N SER A 88 -11.42 6.38 -12.55
CA SER A 88 -11.57 6.88 -13.92
C SER A 88 -11.84 8.38 -13.92
N ILE A 89 -11.23 9.05 -14.87
CA ILE A 89 -11.46 10.47 -15.15
C ILE A 89 -12.29 10.54 -16.41
N TYR A 90 -13.50 11.08 -16.30
CA TYR A 90 -14.38 11.30 -17.44
C TYR A 90 -14.59 12.80 -17.68
N GLU A 91 -14.49 13.21 -18.95
CA GLU A 91 -14.81 14.58 -19.35
C GLU A 91 -15.53 14.56 -20.71
N LYS A 92 -16.49 15.46 -20.86
CA LYS A 92 -17.21 15.67 -22.11
C LYS A 92 -17.04 17.11 -22.58
N PHE A 93 -16.52 17.26 -23.80
CA PHE A 93 -16.40 18.53 -24.49
C PHE A 93 -17.50 18.63 -25.53
N SER A 94 -18.48 19.49 -25.27
CA SER A 94 -19.68 19.61 -26.13
C SER A 94 -19.50 20.64 -27.24
N GLY A 95 -20.15 20.37 -28.38
CA GLY A 95 -20.14 21.23 -29.54
C GLY A 95 -19.02 20.90 -30.53
N THR A 96 -18.86 21.77 -31.55
CA THR A 96 -17.80 21.60 -32.53
C THR A 96 -16.44 21.92 -31.96
N LEU A 97 -15.50 21.00 -32.11
CA LEU A 97 -14.14 21.13 -31.58
C LEU A 97 -13.22 21.74 -32.64
N THR A 98 -12.28 22.52 -32.15
CA THR A 98 -11.17 23.07 -32.95
C THR A 98 -9.86 22.51 -32.45
N ALA A 99 -8.83 22.51 -33.31
CA ALA A 99 -7.49 22.11 -32.91
C ALA A 99 -6.98 22.97 -31.75
N GLY A 100 -6.34 22.35 -30.76
CA GLY A 100 -5.78 23.01 -29.61
C GLY A 100 -5.85 22.21 -28.33
N ASN A 101 -5.39 22.81 -27.24
CA ASN A 101 -5.39 22.19 -25.94
C ASN A 101 -6.76 22.34 -25.26
N LEU A 102 -7.28 21.22 -24.76
CA LEU A 102 -8.46 21.16 -23.93
C LEU A 102 -8.04 20.67 -22.54
N VAL A 103 -8.53 21.35 -21.53
CA VAL A 103 -8.17 21.07 -20.14
C VAL A 103 -9.22 20.16 -19.52
N MET A 104 -8.78 19.02 -19.02
CA MET A 104 -9.58 18.14 -18.21
C MET A 104 -9.41 18.48 -16.73
N LYS A 105 -9.85 19.65 -16.32
CA LYS A 105 -9.64 20.27 -15.00
C LYS A 105 -9.66 19.30 -13.82
N ARG A 106 -8.57 18.60 -13.58
CA ARG A 106 -8.39 17.84 -12.34
C ARG A 106 -7.04 18.15 -11.70
N VAL A 107 -7.14 18.58 -10.47
CA VAL A 107 -6.01 18.77 -9.56
C VAL A 107 -5.83 17.49 -8.77
N PHE A 108 -4.73 16.80 -8.98
CA PHE A 108 -4.38 15.65 -8.15
C PHE A 108 -3.48 16.09 -7.00
N LYS A 109 -3.81 15.61 -5.80
CA LYS A 109 -2.96 15.75 -4.60
C LYS A 109 -2.11 14.49 -4.36
N GLN A 110 -2.19 13.52 -5.27
CA GLN A 110 -1.54 12.22 -5.18
C GLN A 110 -0.82 11.92 -6.48
N VAL A 111 0.14 11.01 -6.45
CA VAL A 111 0.76 10.50 -7.65
C VAL A 111 -0.26 9.63 -8.38
N VAL A 112 -0.51 9.94 -9.64
CA VAL A 112 -1.48 9.24 -10.49
C VAL A 112 -0.77 8.72 -11.71
N ARG A 113 -0.97 7.44 -12.02
CA ARG A 113 -0.55 6.82 -13.28
C ARG A 113 -1.76 6.68 -14.19
N ILE A 114 -1.61 7.09 -15.44
CA ILE A 114 -2.64 6.91 -16.47
C ILE A 114 -2.35 5.59 -17.17
N ASP A 115 -3.27 4.64 -17.04
CA ASP A 115 -3.13 3.26 -17.53
C ASP A 115 -3.80 3.05 -18.87
N GLY A 116 -4.82 3.84 -19.18
CA GLY A 116 -5.57 3.73 -20.43
C GLY A 116 -6.35 5.00 -20.75
N ILE A 117 -6.76 5.10 -21.99
CA ILE A 117 -7.64 6.17 -22.48
C ILE A 117 -8.69 5.59 -23.41
N SER A 118 -9.92 6.08 -23.28
CA SER A 118 -11.02 5.81 -24.19
C SER A 118 -11.54 7.13 -24.74
N VAL A 119 -11.70 7.23 -26.05
CA VAL A 119 -12.14 8.44 -26.73
C VAL A 119 -13.29 8.12 -27.70
N LYS A 120 -14.26 9.03 -27.78
CA LYS A 120 -15.38 8.94 -28.68
C LYS A 120 -15.88 10.32 -29.12
N LEU A 121 -16.28 10.47 -30.36
CA LEU A 121 -16.98 11.65 -30.90
C LEU A 121 -18.44 11.30 -31.20
N ALA A 122 -19.33 12.29 -31.16
CA ALA A 122 -20.66 12.13 -31.70
C ALA A 122 -20.61 12.07 -33.23
N SER A 123 -19.72 12.85 -33.86
CA SER A 123 -19.47 12.81 -35.30
C SER A 123 -18.10 13.39 -35.65
N GLY A 124 -17.63 13.14 -36.89
CA GLY A 124 -16.33 13.62 -37.36
C GLY A 124 -15.15 12.77 -36.87
N THR A 125 -13.95 13.29 -37.06
CA THR A 125 -12.71 12.66 -36.60
C THR A 125 -11.72 13.69 -36.11
N CYS A 126 -10.85 13.29 -35.17
CA CYS A 126 -9.68 14.04 -34.77
C CYS A 126 -8.64 13.12 -34.11
N ASP A 127 -7.46 13.64 -33.94
CA ASP A 127 -6.42 12.98 -33.13
C ASP A 127 -6.33 13.64 -31.75
N ILE A 128 -6.18 12.82 -30.73
CA ILE A 128 -6.06 13.22 -29.33
C ILE A 128 -4.67 12.86 -28.85
N GLN A 129 -4.00 13.80 -28.22
CA GLN A 129 -2.74 13.58 -27.50
C GLN A 129 -2.89 14.00 -26.05
N LEU A 130 -2.43 13.17 -25.11
CA LEU A 130 -2.43 13.49 -23.70
C LEU A 130 -1.47 14.65 -23.40
N THR A 131 -1.89 15.57 -22.55
CA THR A 131 -1.04 16.66 -22.07
C THR A 131 -1.01 16.73 -20.55
N VAL A 132 0.12 17.18 -20.01
CA VAL A 132 0.28 17.54 -18.60
C VAL A 132 0.77 18.97 -18.54
N ASN A 133 0.03 19.83 -17.85
CA ASN A 133 0.29 21.28 -17.81
C ASN A 133 0.44 21.89 -19.23
N GLY A 134 -0.40 21.44 -20.18
CA GLY A 134 -0.37 21.89 -21.57
C GLY A 134 0.76 21.32 -22.42
N SER A 135 1.70 20.57 -21.85
CA SER A 135 2.79 19.93 -22.60
C SER A 135 2.44 18.52 -22.98
N ALA A 136 2.71 18.14 -24.23
CA ALA A 136 2.42 16.81 -24.76
C ALA A 136 3.21 15.72 -24.01
N VAL A 137 2.52 14.63 -23.65
CA VAL A 137 3.14 13.44 -23.09
C VAL A 137 3.51 12.51 -24.22
N THR A 138 4.78 12.46 -24.58
CA THR A 138 5.31 11.64 -25.68
C THR A 138 5.89 10.31 -25.26
N SER A 139 6.05 10.10 -23.93
CA SER A 139 6.61 8.87 -23.37
C SER A 139 5.62 7.71 -23.31
N ILE A 140 4.35 7.93 -23.63
CA ILE A 140 3.31 6.91 -23.65
C ILE A 140 3.22 6.23 -25.04
N SER A 141 2.70 5.01 -25.08
CA SER A 141 2.46 4.28 -26.33
C SER A 141 1.04 3.71 -26.33
N PRO A 142 0.19 4.07 -27.32
CA PRO A 142 0.45 5.06 -28.37
C PRO A 142 0.49 6.49 -27.83
N ALA A 143 1.25 7.38 -28.48
CA ALA A 143 1.34 8.79 -28.08
C ALA A 143 0.13 9.62 -28.61
N THR A 144 -0.55 9.14 -29.63
CA THR A 144 -1.71 9.80 -30.29
C THR A 144 -2.83 8.78 -30.47
N PHE A 145 -4.06 9.20 -30.18
CA PHE A 145 -5.26 8.39 -30.25
C PHE A 145 -6.22 8.97 -31.29
N ALA A 146 -6.58 8.16 -32.29
CA ALA A 146 -7.60 8.56 -33.24
C ALA A 146 -8.99 8.51 -32.61
N ALA A 147 -9.70 9.62 -32.61
CA ALA A 147 -11.09 9.71 -32.13
C ALA A 147 -12.06 9.77 -33.33
N SER A 148 -13.13 9.00 -33.23
CA SER A 148 -14.21 8.93 -34.20
C SER A 148 -15.55 8.68 -33.50
N SER A 149 -16.62 8.48 -34.27
CA SER A 149 -17.94 8.10 -33.73
C SER A 149 -17.96 6.68 -33.13
N THR A 150 -16.93 5.88 -33.38
CA THR A 150 -16.72 4.59 -32.72
C THR A 150 -15.82 4.80 -31.49
N ILE A 151 -16.15 4.13 -30.39
CA ILE A 151 -15.31 4.16 -29.20
C ILE A 151 -13.94 3.55 -29.53
N ASN A 152 -12.88 4.29 -29.25
CA ASN A 152 -11.51 3.83 -29.36
C ASN A 152 -10.94 3.71 -27.94
N GLU A 153 -10.80 2.48 -27.45
CA GLU A 153 -10.22 2.18 -26.15
C GLU A 153 -8.79 1.69 -26.34
N GLN A 154 -7.87 2.32 -25.63
CA GLN A 154 -6.45 1.99 -25.66
C GLN A 154 -5.93 1.79 -24.25
N THR A 155 -5.39 0.61 -24.01
CA THR A 155 -4.50 0.38 -22.85
C THR A 155 -3.12 0.90 -23.20
N LEU A 156 -2.52 1.71 -22.34
CA LEU A 156 -1.21 2.26 -22.62
C LEU A 156 -0.14 1.18 -22.44
N GLY A 157 0.63 0.93 -23.48
CA GLY A 157 1.78 0.02 -23.43
C GLY A 157 2.91 0.59 -22.58
N THR A 158 3.05 1.92 -22.58
CA THR A 158 3.88 2.68 -21.65
C THR A 158 3.01 3.72 -20.98
N THR A 159 2.90 3.66 -19.68
CA THR A 159 2.01 4.50 -18.88
C THR A 159 2.62 5.88 -18.61
N ALA A 160 1.77 6.88 -18.44
CA ALA A 160 2.18 8.22 -18.03
C ALA A 160 1.94 8.39 -16.52
N THR A 161 2.99 8.73 -15.79
CA THR A 161 2.86 9.09 -14.37
C THR A 161 2.79 10.60 -14.22
N VAL A 162 1.73 11.05 -13.58
CA VAL A 162 1.52 12.45 -13.20
C VAL A 162 1.80 12.56 -11.70
N THR A 163 2.91 13.15 -11.35
CA THR A 163 3.28 13.35 -9.95
C THR A 163 2.55 14.55 -9.40
N ALA A 164 1.74 14.37 -8.35
CA ALA A 164 1.19 15.49 -7.61
C ALA A 164 2.35 16.29 -7.02
N ASN A 165 2.59 17.45 -7.57
CA ASN A 165 3.47 18.44 -6.97
C ASN A 165 2.62 19.44 -6.18
N THR A 166 3.25 20.19 -5.27
CA THR A 166 2.65 21.25 -4.45
C THR A 166 1.85 22.29 -5.25
N ASN A 167 1.99 22.29 -6.57
CA ASN A 167 1.33 23.19 -7.52
C ASN A 167 0.45 22.44 -8.52
N SER A 168 -0.59 21.75 -8.03
CA SER A 168 -1.69 21.21 -8.84
C SER A 168 -1.36 20.99 -10.33
N GLN A 169 -1.02 19.73 -10.69
CA GLN A 169 -0.81 19.39 -12.09
C GLN A 169 -2.15 19.24 -12.81
N GLU A 170 -2.23 19.81 -14.00
CA GLU A 170 -3.38 19.77 -14.87
C GLU A 170 -3.20 18.72 -15.93
N ILE A 171 -4.14 17.75 -16.01
CA ILE A 171 -4.24 16.81 -17.11
C ILE A 171 -5.15 17.43 -18.16
N GLY A 172 -4.71 17.37 -19.39
CA GLY A 172 -5.46 17.81 -20.55
C GLY A 172 -5.23 16.94 -21.76
N ILE A 173 -5.81 17.34 -22.85
CA ILE A 173 -5.60 16.74 -24.16
C ILE A 173 -5.31 17.83 -25.19
N ASN A 174 -4.51 17.50 -26.19
CA ASN A 174 -4.35 18.30 -27.38
C ASN A 174 -5.15 17.63 -28.54
N VAL A 175 -5.97 18.42 -29.19
CA VAL A 175 -6.76 17.99 -30.34
C VAL A 175 -6.07 18.46 -31.60
N SER A 176 -5.88 17.54 -32.56
CA SER A 176 -5.26 17.84 -33.86
C SER A 176 -5.96 17.07 -34.98
N ASN A 177 -5.55 17.31 -36.22
CA ASN A 177 -6.11 16.65 -37.43
C ASN A 177 -7.65 16.61 -37.44
N VAL A 178 -8.26 17.75 -37.17
CA VAL A 178 -9.70 17.89 -37.01
C VAL A 178 -10.44 17.83 -38.33
N ALA A 179 -11.44 16.95 -38.41
CA ALA A 179 -12.39 16.87 -39.52
C ALA A 179 -13.82 16.90 -38.97
N THR A 180 -14.34 18.10 -38.77
CA THR A 180 -15.68 18.41 -38.24
C THR A 180 -16.05 17.59 -36.96
N PRO A 181 -15.15 17.51 -35.94
CA PRO A 181 -15.43 16.74 -34.74
C PRO A 181 -16.46 17.46 -33.90
N VAL A 182 -17.42 16.69 -33.38
CA VAL A 182 -18.50 17.19 -32.49
C VAL A 182 -18.60 16.31 -31.26
N ASP A 183 -18.75 16.93 -30.10
CA ASP A 183 -18.96 16.29 -28.82
C ASP A 183 -17.96 15.18 -28.53
N LEU A 184 -16.82 15.55 -27.97
CA LEU A 184 -15.77 14.59 -27.56
C LEU A 184 -16.01 14.11 -26.14
N GLU A 185 -16.04 12.81 -25.97
CA GLU A 185 -16.01 12.13 -24.69
C GLU A 185 -14.65 11.47 -24.49
N VAL A 186 -14.02 11.74 -23.34
CA VAL A 186 -12.73 11.16 -22.97
C VAL A 186 -12.85 10.53 -21.60
N THR A 187 -12.45 9.28 -21.49
CA THR A 187 -12.32 8.57 -20.22
C THR A 187 -10.89 8.09 -20.07
N MET A 188 -10.27 8.39 -18.95
CA MET A 188 -8.92 7.91 -18.61
C MET A 188 -9.02 6.94 -17.46
N ALA A 189 -8.50 5.74 -17.61
CA ALA A 189 -8.28 4.81 -16.51
C ALA A 189 -7.01 5.21 -15.78
N VAL A 190 -7.09 5.37 -14.46
CA VAL A 190 -5.98 5.84 -13.63
C VAL A 190 -5.77 4.95 -12.42
N SER A 191 -4.51 4.82 -12.01
CA SER A 191 -4.10 4.20 -10.76
C SER A 191 -3.52 5.25 -9.82
N ILE A 192 -3.97 5.25 -8.58
CA ILE A 192 -3.40 6.07 -7.51
C ILE A 192 -2.23 5.30 -6.93
N LEU A 193 -1.04 5.88 -7.00
CA LEU A 193 0.19 5.24 -6.54
C LEU A 193 0.51 5.63 -5.10
N SER A 194 1.25 4.74 -4.40
CA SER A 194 1.88 5.08 -3.13
C SER A 194 3.00 6.11 -3.38
N SER A 195 3.03 7.15 -2.59
CA SER A 195 4.05 8.22 -2.63
C SER A 195 5.19 7.95 -1.66
#